data_5ba1d5d731ea652462401a5de1162bf8
#
_entry.id   5ba1d5d731ea652462401a5de1162bf8
#
_cell.length_a   1.000
_cell.length_b   1.000
_cell.length_c   1.000
_cell.angle_alpha   90.00
_cell.angle_beta   90.00
_cell.angle_gamma   90.00
#
_symmetry.space_group_name_H-M   'P 1'
#
loop_
_entity.id
_entity.type
_entity.pdbx_description
1 polymer ?
#
loop_
_entity_poly.entity_id
_entity_poly.type
_entity_poly.pdbx_seq_one_letter_code
_entity_poly.pdbx_strand_id
1 'polypeptide(L)'
;MKPYTRAERISGKIQHAITDLLSKKMQDPRIEMATISSVKLTSDLRVATVYITIFGDKERIFQALEGFKNSKGFIKKRIAPKLGLKYMPDLKFAYDDSFDKAAQMDELIRSANIGMSDE
;
A
#
# COMPACT_ATOMS: atom_id res chain seq x y z
N MET A 1 -25.30 1.83 10.17
CA MET A 1 -24.11 1.67 9.32
C MET A 1 -23.81 2.97 8.60
N LYS A 2 -22.63 3.50 8.78
CA LYS A 2 -22.26 4.73 8.10
C LYS A 2 -21.98 4.44 6.63
N PRO A 3 -22.53 5.23 5.70
CA PRO A 3 -22.16 5.08 4.30
C PRO A 3 -20.70 5.44 4.09
N TYR A 4 -20.08 4.81 3.11
CA TYR A 4 -18.72 5.16 2.74
C TYR A 4 -18.67 6.58 2.21
N THR A 5 -17.63 7.32 2.58
CA THR A 5 -17.38 8.63 1.99
C THR A 5 -16.97 8.46 0.52
N ARG A 6 -17.05 9.56 -0.23
CA ARG A 6 -16.59 9.54 -1.61
C ARG A 6 -15.10 9.16 -1.69
N ALA A 7 -14.29 9.71 -0.77
CA ALA A 7 -12.86 9.40 -0.72
C ALA A 7 -12.62 7.90 -0.49
N GLU A 8 -13.39 7.29 0.40
CA GLU A 8 -13.25 5.86 0.69
C GLU A 8 -13.62 5.00 -0.54
N ARG A 9 -14.67 5.36 -1.24
CA ARG A 9 -15.08 4.63 -2.44
C ARG A 9 -14.03 4.73 -3.54
N ILE A 10 -13.48 5.91 -3.73
CA ILE A 10 -12.45 6.13 -4.74
C ILE A 10 -11.15 5.43 -4.35
N SER A 11 -10.81 5.44 -3.04
CA SER A 11 -9.66 4.67 -2.53
C SER A 11 -9.75 3.19 -2.91
N GLY A 12 -10.92 2.59 -2.75
CA GLY A 12 -11.15 1.21 -3.14
C GLY A 12 -10.97 0.98 -4.64
N LYS A 13 -11.45 1.91 -5.46
CA LYS A 13 -11.26 1.83 -6.91
C LYS A 13 -9.78 1.94 -7.30
N ILE A 14 -9.04 2.83 -6.65
CA ILE A 14 -7.61 2.99 -6.89
C ILE A 14 -6.88 1.71 -6.53
N GLN A 15 -7.17 1.17 -5.36
CA GLN A 15 -6.54 -0.07 -4.90
C GLN A 15 -6.78 -1.22 -5.89
N HIS A 16 -8.02 -1.39 -6.31
CA HIS A 16 -8.38 -2.44 -7.25
C HIS A 16 -7.68 -2.24 -8.60
N ALA A 17 -7.67 -1.01 -9.10
CA ALA A 17 -7.06 -0.70 -10.40
C ALA A 17 -5.56 -0.94 -10.38
N ILE A 18 -4.87 -0.55 -9.32
CA ILE A 18 -3.42 -0.77 -9.20
C ILE A 18 -3.12 -2.26 -9.05
N THR A 19 -3.88 -2.97 -8.22
CA THR A 19 -3.70 -4.41 -8.04
C THR A 19 -3.85 -5.16 -9.37
N ASP A 20 -4.88 -4.80 -10.13
CA ASP A 20 -5.12 -5.40 -11.45
C ASP A 20 -3.97 -5.08 -12.41
N LEU A 21 -3.50 -3.85 -12.40
CA LEU A 21 -2.39 -3.43 -13.25
C LEU A 21 -1.11 -4.20 -12.93
N LEU A 22 -0.79 -4.37 -11.64
CA LEU A 22 0.40 -5.11 -11.22
C LEU A 22 0.38 -6.56 -11.70
N SER A 23 -0.80 -7.17 -11.68
CA SER A 23 -0.91 -8.57 -12.08
C SER A 23 -0.83 -8.77 -13.61
N LYS A 24 -1.12 -7.73 -14.40
CA LYS A 24 -1.26 -7.88 -15.85
C LYS A 24 -0.22 -7.14 -16.68
N LYS A 25 0.21 -5.98 -16.25
CA LYS A 25 0.95 -5.06 -17.12
C LYS A 25 2.34 -4.68 -16.62
N MET A 26 2.60 -4.79 -15.33
CA MET A 26 3.87 -4.36 -14.77
C MET A 26 4.87 -5.51 -14.80
N GLN A 27 6.05 -5.25 -15.37
CA GLN A 27 7.10 -6.25 -15.47
C GLN A 27 8.42 -5.79 -14.84
N ASP A 28 8.34 -4.88 -13.88
CA ASP A 28 9.51 -4.42 -13.15
C ASP A 28 9.82 -5.42 -12.03
N PRO A 29 10.99 -6.10 -12.05
CA PRO A 29 11.33 -7.08 -11.00
C PRO A 29 11.36 -6.49 -9.60
N ARG A 30 11.56 -5.16 -9.46
CA ARG A 30 11.61 -4.52 -8.16
C ARG A 30 10.26 -4.52 -7.45
N ILE A 31 9.17 -4.56 -8.20
CA ILE A 31 7.81 -4.54 -7.64
C ILE A 31 7.11 -5.89 -7.76
N GLU A 32 7.80 -6.87 -8.31
CA GLU A 32 7.30 -8.25 -8.33
C GLU A 32 7.11 -8.74 -6.89
N MET A 33 6.05 -9.45 -6.62
CA MET A 33 5.67 -9.95 -5.29
C MET A 33 5.20 -8.88 -4.32
N ALA A 34 5.14 -7.61 -4.74
CA ALA A 34 4.55 -6.56 -3.90
C ALA A 34 3.04 -6.64 -3.95
N THR A 35 2.41 -6.35 -2.82
CA THR A 35 0.95 -6.34 -2.69
C THR A 35 0.49 -4.99 -2.18
N ILE A 36 -0.61 -4.49 -2.72
CA ILE A 36 -1.23 -3.27 -2.23
C ILE A 36 -2.09 -3.62 -1.03
N SER A 37 -1.72 -3.13 0.15
CA SER A 37 -2.46 -3.43 1.37
C SER A 37 -3.63 -2.49 1.58
N SER A 38 -3.46 -1.21 1.26
CA SER A 38 -4.54 -0.23 1.38
C SER A 38 -4.20 1.02 0.58
N VAL A 39 -5.21 1.86 0.38
CA VAL A 39 -5.05 3.17 -0.24
C VAL A 39 -5.83 4.17 0.61
N LYS A 40 -5.20 5.28 0.96
CA LYS A 40 -5.86 6.36 1.68
C LYS A 40 -5.85 7.62 0.82
N LEU A 41 -7.05 8.08 0.49
CA LEU A 41 -7.23 9.29 -0.30
C LEU A 41 -7.65 10.43 0.61
N THR A 42 -7.03 11.58 0.43
CA THR A 42 -7.42 12.77 1.21
C THR A 42 -8.85 13.18 0.85
N SER A 43 -9.52 13.84 1.79
CA SER A 43 -10.94 14.21 1.62
C SER A 43 -11.16 15.14 0.43
N ASP A 44 -10.15 15.95 0.07
CA ASP A 44 -10.19 16.82 -1.10
C ASP A 44 -9.84 16.08 -2.41
N LEU A 45 -9.58 14.78 -2.33
CA LEU A 45 -9.29 13.91 -3.48
C LEU A 45 -7.99 14.27 -4.21
N ARG A 46 -7.08 14.95 -3.56
CA ARG A 46 -5.84 15.41 -4.21
C ARG A 46 -4.67 14.44 -4.11
N VAL A 47 -4.58 13.72 -2.98
CA VAL A 47 -3.43 12.85 -2.72
C VAL A 47 -3.92 11.48 -2.27
N ALA A 48 -3.47 10.46 -2.96
CA ALA A 48 -3.72 9.07 -2.58
C ALA A 48 -2.40 8.45 -2.11
N THR A 49 -2.36 7.99 -0.86
CA THR A 49 -1.23 7.25 -0.33
C THR A 49 -1.50 5.76 -0.52
N VAL A 50 -0.65 5.11 -1.30
CA VAL A 50 -0.76 3.69 -1.62
C VAL A 50 0.21 2.94 -0.71
N TYR A 51 -0.33 2.14 0.19
CA TYR A 51 0.46 1.33 1.11
C TYR A 51 0.72 -0.03 0.51
N ILE A 52 1.98 -0.40 0.48
CA ILE A 52 2.41 -1.68 -0.09
C ILE A 52 3.07 -2.55 0.96
N THR A 53 2.89 -3.86 0.83
CA THR A 53 3.62 -4.86 1.60
C THR A 53 4.52 -5.65 0.66
N ILE A 54 5.69 -6.04 1.15
CA ILE A 54 6.61 -6.86 0.39
C ILE A 54 7.46 -7.66 1.38
N PHE A 55 7.70 -8.91 1.05
CA PHE A 55 8.56 -9.77 1.86
C PHE A 55 10.01 -9.55 1.48
N GLY A 56 10.85 -9.35 2.49
CA GLY A 56 12.27 -9.17 2.28
C GLY A 56 12.89 -8.25 3.32
N ASP A 57 14.17 -7.97 3.12
CA ASP A 57 14.91 -7.08 3.99
C ASP A 57 14.65 -5.61 3.62
N LYS A 58 15.31 -4.71 4.34
CA LYS A 58 15.15 -3.27 4.12
C LYS A 58 15.54 -2.85 2.71
N GLU A 59 16.56 -3.50 2.15
CA GLU A 59 17.01 -3.19 0.80
C GLU A 59 15.96 -3.58 -0.22
N ARG A 60 15.34 -4.74 -0.05
CA ARG A 60 14.26 -5.20 -0.93
C ARG A 60 13.06 -4.23 -0.88
N ILE A 61 12.69 -3.81 0.32
CA ILE A 61 11.61 -2.85 0.51
C ILE A 61 11.94 -1.52 -0.17
N PHE A 62 13.16 -1.04 0.01
CA PHE A 62 13.62 0.20 -0.62
C PHE A 62 13.56 0.11 -2.14
N GLN A 63 14.04 -1.00 -2.70
CA GLN A 63 14.01 -1.21 -4.14
C GLN A 63 12.59 -1.24 -4.69
N ALA A 64 11.68 -1.87 -3.96
CA ALA A 64 10.26 -1.92 -4.36
C ALA A 64 9.66 -0.51 -4.38
N LEU A 65 9.91 0.27 -3.35
CA LEU A 65 9.41 1.65 -3.29
C LEU A 65 9.96 2.50 -4.42
N GLU A 66 11.24 2.34 -4.72
CA GLU A 66 11.87 3.05 -5.85
C GLU A 66 11.23 2.63 -7.18
N GLY A 67 10.94 1.34 -7.34
CA GLY A 67 10.26 0.84 -8.52
C GLY A 67 8.89 1.48 -8.70
N PHE A 68 8.11 1.57 -7.62
CA PHE A 68 6.80 2.22 -7.67
C PHE A 68 6.92 3.70 -7.98
N LYS A 69 7.87 4.40 -7.35
CA LYS A 69 8.09 5.83 -7.63
C LYS A 69 8.44 6.07 -9.09
N ASN A 70 9.32 5.25 -9.64
CA ASN A 70 9.75 5.38 -11.03
C ASN A 70 8.62 5.05 -12.01
N SER A 71 7.66 4.23 -11.59
CA SER A 71 6.52 3.84 -12.41
C SER A 71 5.28 4.70 -12.17
N LYS A 72 5.37 5.72 -11.33
CA LYS A 72 4.24 6.54 -10.90
C LYS A 72 3.46 7.12 -12.08
N GLY A 73 4.16 7.72 -13.04
CA GLY A 73 3.51 8.31 -14.22
C GLY A 73 2.76 7.27 -15.04
N PHE A 74 3.37 6.11 -15.25
CA PHE A 74 2.74 5.02 -15.96
C PHE A 74 1.49 4.53 -15.23
N ILE A 75 1.59 4.35 -13.93
CA ILE A 75 0.46 3.88 -13.11
C ILE A 75 -0.69 4.88 -13.17
N LYS A 76 -0.40 6.16 -12.98
CA LYS A 76 -1.43 7.21 -13.05
C LYS A 76 -2.13 7.20 -14.40
N LYS A 77 -1.37 7.13 -15.47
CA LYS A 77 -1.92 7.14 -16.84
C LYS A 77 -2.82 5.93 -17.07
N ARG A 78 -2.45 4.78 -16.55
CA ARG A 78 -3.21 3.54 -16.77
C ARG A 78 -4.49 3.48 -15.96
N ILE A 79 -4.47 3.96 -14.71
CA ILE A 79 -5.64 3.82 -13.83
C ILE A 79 -6.61 5.00 -13.95
N ALA A 80 -6.16 6.17 -14.41
CA ALA A 80 -7.01 7.36 -14.47
C ALA A 80 -8.33 7.13 -15.19
N PRO A 81 -8.37 6.49 -16.38
CA PRO A 81 -9.65 6.27 -17.06
C PRO A 81 -10.63 5.40 -16.27
N LYS A 82 -10.13 4.55 -15.39
CA LYS A 82 -10.96 3.65 -14.61
C LYS A 82 -11.61 4.31 -13.40
N LEU A 83 -11.11 5.48 -13.00
CA LEU A 83 -11.57 6.16 -11.79
C LEU A 83 -12.75 7.10 -12.05
N GLY A 84 -12.89 7.56 -13.28
CA GLY A 84 -13.98 8.48 -13.64
C GLY A 84 -13.88 9.82 -12.97
N LEU A 85 -12.68 10.27 -12.60
CA LEU A 85 -12.46 11.54 -11.93
C LEU A 85 -12.06 12.61 -12.92
N LYS A 86 -12.49 13.86 -12.64
CA LYS A 86 -12.08 15.00 -13.44
C LYS A 86 -10.59 15.24 -13.37
N TYR A 87 -10.01 15.08 -12.17
CA TYR A 87 -8.58 15.24 -11.95
C TYR A 87 -8.04 13.99 -11.28
N MET A 88 -6.91 13.50 -11.76
CA MET A 88 -6.24 12.35 -11.18
C MET A 88 -5.51 12.78 -9.91
N PRO A 89 -5.78 12.13 -8.76
CA PRO A 89 -5.01 12.41 -7.55
C PRO A 89 -3.53 12.09 -7.75
N ASP A 90 -2.66 12.79 -7.01
CA ASP A 90 -1.26 12.41 -6.97
C ASP A 90 -1.13 11.12 -6.15
N LEU A 91 -0.18 10.27 -6.55
CA LEU A 91 0.08 9.01 -5.86
C LEU A 91 1.35 9.13 -5.02
N LYS A 92 1.25 8.69 -3.78
CA LYS A 92 2.41 8.49 -2.91
C LYS A 92 2.48 7.03 -2.54
N PHE A 93 3.66 6.47 -2.53
CA PHE A 93 3.86 5.07 -2.19
C PHE A 93 4.58 4.97 -0.86
N ALA A 94 4.06 4.15 0.03
CA ALA A 94 4.62 3.95 1.35
C ALA A 94 4.59 2.46 1.71
N TYR A 95 5.56 2.03 2.49
CA TYR A 95 5.60 0.68 3.00
C TYR A 95 4.62 0.54 4.17
N ASP A 96 3.78 -0.47 4.11
CA ASP A 96 2.86 -0.77 5.21
C ASP A 96 3.61 -1.61 6.25
N ASP A 97 3.99 -0.98 7.34
CA ASP A 97 4.75 -1.62 8.41
C ASP A 97 3.88 -2.23 9.50
N SER A 98 2.57 -2.25 9.32
CA SER A 98 1.65 -2.75 10.35
C SER A 98 1.90 -4.22 10.67
N PHE A 99 2.30 -5.01 9.69
CA PHE A 99 2.63 -6.42 9.90
C PHE A 99 3.89 -6.55 10.78
N ASP A 100 4.91 -5.74 10.50
CA ASP A 100 6.15 -5.73 11.30
C ASP A 100 5.87 -5.27 12.72
N LYS A 101 5.04 -4.26 12.89
CA LYS A 101 4.65 -3.76 14.21
C LYS A 101 3.89 -4.81 14.99
N ALA A 102 2.99 -5.55 14.35
CA ALA A 102 2.26 -6.63 14.99
C ALA A 102 3.19 -7.74 15.45
N ALA A 103 4.17 -8.10 14.61
CA ALA A 103 5.16 -9.11 14.99
C ALA A 103 6.01 -8.68 16.18
N GLN A 104 6.42 -7.42 16.21
CA GLN A 104 7.16 -6.85 17.33
C GLN A 104 6.34 -6.87 18.61
N MET A 105 5.06 -6.53 18.51
CA MET A 105 4.16 -6.55 19.66
C MET A 105 3.99 -7.98 20.21
N ASP A 106 3.80 -8.96 19.33
CA ASP A 106 3.69 -10.36 19.71
C ASP A 106 4.96 -10.82 20.45
N GLU A 107 6.11 -10.43 19.95
CA GLU A 107 7.38 -10.79 20.58
C GLU A 107 7.51 -10.15 21.96
N LEU A 108 7.12 -8.89 22.11
CA LEU A 108 7.13 -8.21 23.39
C LEU A 108 6.19 -8.88 24.40
N ILE A 109 4.99 -9.24 23.96
CA ILE A 109 4.01 -9.92 24.81
C ILE A 109 4.56 -11.29 25.23
N ARG A 110 5.16 -12.02 24.31
CA ARG A 110 5.74 -13.34 24.58
C ARG A 110 6.88 -13.24 25.59
N SER A 111 7.75 -12.24 25.43
CA SER A 111 8.85 -12.00 26.36
C SER A 111 8.34 -11.68 27.77
N ALA A 112 7.29 -10.84 27.85
CA ALA A 112 6.69 -10.48 29.13
C ALA A 112 6.07 -11.72 29.81
N ASN A 113 5.40 -12.58 29.05
CA ASN A 113 4.79 -13.79 29.58
C ASN A 113 5.85 -14.78 30.08
N ILE A 114 6.96 -14.92 29.37
CA ILE A 114 8.07 -15.77 29.80
C ILE A 114 8.66 -15.25 31.10
N GLY A 115 8.85 -13.93 31.21
CA GLY A 115 9.36 -13.33 32.45
C GLY A 115 8.42 -13.56 33.63
N MET A 116 7.09 -13.51 33.38
CA MET A 116 6.12 -13.77 34.45
C MET A 116 6.02 -15.22 34.84
N SER A 117 6.30 -16.15 33.94
CA SER A 117 6.19 -17.58 34.23
C SER A 117 7.41 -18.13 34.96
N ASP A 118 8.48 -17.37 35.05
CA ASP A 118 9.68 -17.77 35.77
C ASP A 118 9.59 -17.54 37.29
N GLU A 119 8.51 -16.97 37.75
CA GLU A 119 8.31 -16.79 39.18
C GLU A 119 7.88 -18.07 39.91
#